data_9c9229dba208e4776feab70dff6e652a
#
_entry.id   9c9229dba208e4776feab70dff6e652a
#
_cell.length_a   1.000
_cell.length_b   1.000
_cell.length_c   1.000
_cell.angle_alpha   90.00
_cell.angle_beta   90.00
_cell.angle_gamma   90.00
#
_symmetry.space_group_name_H-M   'P 1'
#
loop_
_entity.id
_entity.type
_entity.pdbx_description
1 polymer ?
#
loop_
_entity_poly.entity_id
_entity_poly.type
_entity_poly.pdbx_seq_one_letter_code
_entity_poly.pdbx_strand_id
1 'polypeptide(L)'
;MQAQPRFEGTESYVATSDLKLAVNAALTLQRPLLIKGEPGTGKTMLAEEVAAALDMPLLQWHVKSTTKAQQGLYEYDAVSRLRDSQLGDERVRDIHNYIVKGVLWQAFTAPEPVVLLIDEIDKADIEFPNDLLRELDRMEFYVYETREMVVAKHRPLVIITSNNEKELPDAFLRRCFFHYIKFPDRETMAEIVKVHYPRLKQELLSAALQSFYDVRDIPGIKKKPSTSEFLDWLKLLMAEDIPAEALHSKDNKTVVPPLHGALLKNEQDVHLFERLLNMSRMNR
;
A
#
# COMPACT_ATOMS: atom_id res chain seq x y z
N MET A 1 12.02 27.11 -18.07
CA MET A 1 11.70 25.75 -17.62
C MET A 1 11.13 25.87 -16.21
N GLN A 2 9.86 25.60 -16.01
CA GLN A 2 9.32 25.50 -14.65
C GLN A 2 10.01 24.33 -13.97
N ALA A 3 10.46 24.51 -12.73
CA ALA A 3 11.06 23.43 -11.95
C ALA A 3 10.03 22.30 -11.83
N GLN A 4 10.41 21.08 -12.21
CA GLN A 4 9.54 19.93 -11.98
C GLN A 4 9.25 19.79 -10.49
N PRO A 5 7.99 19.53 -10.10
CA PRO A 5 7.65 19.31 -8.70
C PRO A 5 8.49 18.15 -8.14
N ARG A 6 9.01 18.29 -6.92
CA ARG A 6 9.83 17.28 -6.24
C ARG A 6 9.18 16.86 -4.95
N PHE A 7 9.23 15.57 -4.68
CA PHE A 7 8.82 15.02 -3.41
C PHE A 7 9.97 15.07 -2.40
N GLU A 8 9.80 15.85 -1.34
CA GLU A 8 10.79 16.01 -0.26
C GLU A 8 10.36 15.30 1.04
N GLY A 9 9.20 14.60 1.02
CA GLY A 9 8.56 14.00 2.18
C GLY A 9 7.52 14.93 2.79
N THR A 10 6.85 14.45 3.84
CA THR A 10 5.83 15.18 4.60
C THR A 10 6.11 15.05 6.09
N GLU A 11 5.41 15.81 6.93
CA GLU A 11 5.51 15.71 8.39
C GLU A 11 4.81 14.46 8.94
N SER A 12 3.85 13.92 8.17
CA SER A 12 3.00 12.77 8.52
C SER A 12 3.59 11.42 8.10
N TYR A 13 4.64 11.41 7.24
CA TYR A 13 5.22 10.19 6.69
C TYR A 13 6.74 10.21 6.69
N VAL A 14 7.36 9.22 7.34
CA VAL A 14 8.82 9.07 7.38
C VAL A 14 9.30 8.47 6.06
N ALA A 15 9.68 9.33 5.11
CA ALA A 15 10.25 8.92 3.84
C ALA A 15 11.78 8.87 3.91
N THR A 16 12.37 7.70 3.68
CA THR A 16 13.82 7.55 3.56
C THR A 16 14.36 8.31 2.35
N SER A 17 15.64 8.67 2.36
CA SER A 17 16.30 9.34 1.22
C SER A 17 16.17 8.54 -0.08
N ASP A 18 16.31 7.22 -0.02
CA ASP A 18 16.18 6.33 -1.18
C ASP A 18 14.76 6.32 -1.74
N LEU A 19 13.75 6.36 -0.86
CA LEU A 19 12.34 6.42 -1.27
C LEU A 19 12.01 7.76 -1.95
N LYS A 20 12.50 8.88 -1.41
CA LYS A 20 12.36 10.21 -2.05
C LYS A 20 13.02 10.24 -3.43
N LEU A 21 14.22 9.67 -3.56
CA LEU A 21 14.89 9.52 -4.84
C LEU A 21 14.09 8.67 -5.83
N ALA A 22 13.49 7.56 -5.37
CA ALA A 22 12.67 6.69 -6.21
C ALA A 22 11.43 7.40 -6.76
N VAL A 23 10.72 8.14 -5.91
CA VAL A 23 9.55 8.96 -6.34
C VAL A 23 9.99 10.00 -7.38
N ASN A 24 11.06 10.75 -7.10
CA ASN A 24 11.55 11.79 -8.01
C ASN A 24 12.11 11.22 -9.32
N ALA A 25 12.72 10.03 -9.28
CA ALA A 25 13.17 9.33 -10.49
C ALA A 25 11.98 8.90 -11.36
N ALA A 26 10.91 8.36 -10.77
CA ALA A 26 9.69 7.99 -11.48
C ALA A 26 9.03 9.21 -12.15
N LEU A 27 8.96 10.34 -11.44
CA LEU A 27 8.49 11.63 -11.99
C LEU A 27 9.33 12.06 -13.19
N THR A 28 10.66 12.05 -13.05
CA THR A 28 11.58 12.50 -14.11
C THR A 28 11.56 11.58 -15.34
N LEU A 29 11.50 10.27 -15.12
CA LEU A 29 11.46 9.27 -16.19
C LEU A 29 10.07 9.10 -16.79
N GLN A 30 9.04 9.67 -16.17
CA GLN A 30 7.64 9.48 -16.54
C GLN A 30 7.26 7.98 -16.62
N ARG A 31 7.75 7.18 -15.68
CA ARG A 31 7.47 5.75 -15.56
C ARG A 31 6.65 5.45 -14.32
N PRO A 32 5.81 4.39 -14.34
CA PRO A 32 5.17 3.91 -13.13
C PRO A 32 6.21 3.58 -12.04
N LEU A 33 5.92 3.98 -10.80
CA LEU A 33 6.71 3.64 -9.62
C LEU A 33 6.14 2.37 -9.00
N LEU A 34 6.86 1.26 -9.12
CA LEU A 34 6.50 0.00 -8.46
C LEU A 34 7.16 -0.08 -7.09
N ILE A 35 6.34 -0.07 -6.06
CA ILE A 35 6.75 -0.21 -4.66
C ILE A 35 6.45 -1.63 -4.18
N LYS A 36 7.49 -2.38 -3.86
CA LYS A 36 7.35 -3.68 -3.17
C LYS A 36 7.81 -3.56 -1.71
N GLY A 37 7.28 -4.42 -0.86
CA GLY A 37 7.66 -4.49 0.56
C GLY A 37 6.71 -5.36 1.37
N GLU A 38 7.10 -5.66 2.60
CA GLU A 38 6.25 -6.41 3.53
C GLU A 38 4.90 -5.70 3.75
N PRO A 39 3.82 -6.43 4.07
CA PRO A 39 2.56 -5.83 4.48
C PRO A 39 2.76 -4.85 5.66
N GLY A 40 2.01 -3.74 5.65
CA GLY A 40 2.05 -2.75 6.73
C GLY A 40 3.33 -1.88 6.79
N THR A 41 4.07 -1.77 5.68
CA THR A 41 5.24 -0.87 5.56
C THR A 41 4.89 0.53 5.03
N GLY A 42 3.60 0.90 4.97
CA GLY A 42 3.17 2.24 4.56
C GLY A 42 3.15 2.49 3.05
N LYS A 43 3.10 1.45 2.20
CA LYS A 43 3.09 1.58 0.73
C LYS A 43 1.91 2.39 0.19
N THR A 44 0.70 2.10 0.67
CA THR A 44 -0.52 2.81 0.27
C THR A 44 -0.48 4.26 0.74
N MET A 45 -0.06 4.49 2.00
CA MET A 45 0.10 5.82 2.59
C MET A 45 1.11 6.68 1.81
N LEU A 46 2.16 6.08 1.23
CA LEU A 46 3.10 6.81 0.38
C LEU A 46 2.41 7.53 -0.78
N ALA A 47 1.44 6.90 -1.44
CA ALA A 47 0.74 7.54 -2.56
C ALA A 47 -0.11 8.74 -2.10
N GLU A 48 -0.74 8.64 -0.93
CA GLU A 48 -1.48 9.73 -0.31
C GLU A 48 -0.56 10.91 0.02
N GLU A 49 0.58 10.63 0.62
CA GLU A 49 1.56 11.65 1.01
C GLU A 49 2.27 12.29 -0.19
N VAL A 50 2.53 11.52 -1.25
CA VAL A 50 3.07 12.04 -2.51
C VAL A 50 2.05 12.96 -3.19
N ALA A 51 0.77 12.56 -3.23
CA ALA A 51 -0.30 13.37 -3.78
C ALA A 51 -0.45 14.69 -3.02
N ALA A 52 -0.46 14.63 -1.69
CA ALA A 52 -0.55 15.82 -0.83
C ALA A 52 0.68 16.75 -1.00
N ALA A 53 1.90 16.19 -1.02
CA ALA A 53 3.13 16.97 -1.16
C ALA A 53 3.29 17.65 -2.53
N LEU A 54 2.71 17.06 -3.58
CA LEU A 54 2.75 17.58 -4.95
C LEU A 54 1.52 18.42 -5.30
N ASP A 55 0.58 18.57 -4.37
CA ASP A 55 -0.72 19.25 -4.58
C ASP A 55 -1.48 18.69 -5.80
N MET A 56 -1.52 17.35 -5.89
CA MET A 56 -2.18 16.60 -6.96
C MET A 56 -3.36 15.79 -6.41
N PRO A 57 -4.50 15.71 -7.11
CA PRO A 57 -5.57 14.79 -6.76
C PRO A 57 -5.09 13.34 -6.79
N LEU A 58 -5.56 12.53 -5.82
CA LEU A 58 -5.29 11.11 -5.75
C LEU A 58 -6.48 10.31 -6.27
N LEU A 59 -6.23 9.47 -7.27
CA LEU A 59 -7.16 8.44 -7.72
C LEU A 59 -6.63 7.08 -7.27
N GLN A 60 -7.52 6.25 -6.69
CA GLN A 60 -7.12 4.96 -6.11
C GLN A 60 -7.86 3.81 -6.77
N TRP A 61 -7.13 2.78 -7.12
CA TRP A 61 -7.66 1.51 -7.62
C TRP A 61 -7.17 0.35 -6.75
N HIS A 62 -8.04 -0.13 -5.85
CA HIS A 62 -7.75 -1.31 -5.04
C HIS A 62 -8.01 -2.59 -5.85
N VAL A 63 -6.94 -3.30 -6.13
CA VAL A 63 -7.00 -4.55 -6.92
C VAL A 63 -7.42 -5.71 -6.02
N LYS A 64 -8.38 -6.51 -6.53
CA LYS A 64 -8.88 -7.72 -5.89
C LYS A 64 -8.55 -8.93 -6.76
N SER A 65 -8.68 -10.14 -6.22
CA SER A 65 -8.47 -11.37 -6.98
C SER A 65 -9.38 -11.52 -8.20
N THR A 66 -10.54 -10.85 -8.17
CA THR A 66 -11.52 -10.86 -9.28
C THR A 66 -11.40 -9.67 -10.23
N THR A 67 -10.49 -8.73 -9.95
CA THR A 67 -10.32 -7.51 -10.75
C THR A 67 -9.77 -7.85 -12.12
N LYS A 68 -10.39 -7.29 -13.16
CA LYS A 68 -9.94 -7.37 -14.55
C LYS A 68 -9.38 -6.02 -15.01
N ALA A 69 -8.36 -6.04 -15.86
CA ALA A 69 -7.73 -4.83 -16.39
C ALA A 69 -8.74 -3.89 -17.09
N GLN A 70 -9.70 -4.47 -17.81
CA GLN A 70 -10.78 -3.73 -18.48
C GLN A 70 -11.57 -2.83 -17.52
N GLN A 71 -11.79 -3.26 -16.27
CA GLN A 71 -12.53 -2.47 -15.28
C GLN A 71 -11.82 -1.16 -14.89
N GLY A 72 -10.50 -1.14 -14.99
CA GLY A 72 -9.74 0.10 -14.82
C GLY A 72 -9.92 1.09 -15.98
N LEU A 73 -10.23 0.59 -17.15
CA LEU A 73 -10.47 1.39 -18.35
C LEU A 73 -11.93 1.87 -18.37
N TYR A 74 -12.85 0.96 -18.62
CA TYR A 74 -14.31 1.19 -18.60
C TYR A 74 -15.08 -0.13 -18.56
N GLU A 75 -16.34 -0.04 -18.20
CA GLU A 75 -17.31 -1.13 -18.34
C GLU A 75 -18.50 -0.67 -19.20
N TYR A 76 -18.96 -1.53 -20.09
CA TYR A 76 -20.16 -1.28 -20.88
C TYR A 76 -21.36 -1.99 -20.26
N ASP A 77 -22.37 -1.21 -19.81
CA ASP A 77 -23.60 -1.73 -19.22
C ASP A 77 -24.62 -2.11 -20.32
N ALA A 78 -24.35 -3.21 -21.01
CA ALA A 78 -25.22 -3.75 -22.06
C ALA A 78 -26.58 -4.16 -21.50
N VAL A 79 -26.66 -4.61 -20.24
CA VAL A 79 -27.90 -5.07 -19.61
C VAL A 79 -28.87 -3.92 -19.40
N SER A 80 -28.37 -2.80 -18.80
CA SER A 80 -29.19 -1.61 -18.63
C SER A 80 -29.64 -1.04 -19.97
N ARG A 81 -28.75 -1.02 -20.99
CA ARG A 81 -29.11 -0.55 -22.31
C ARG A 81 -30.20 -1.41 -22.98
N LEU A 82 -30.11 -2.73 -22.84
CA LEU A 82 -31.14 -3.65 -23.39
C LEU A 82 -32.48 -3.41 -22.67
N ARG A 83 -32.48 -3.31 -21.34
CA ARG A 83 -33.69 -3.02 -20.55
C ARG A 83 -34.35 -1.70 -20.98
N ASP A 84 -33.54 -0.62 -21.04
CA ASP A 84 -34.03 0.71 -21.38
C ASP A 84 -34.56 0.74 -22.85
N SER A 85 -33.96 -0.04 -23.76
CA SER A 85 -34.46 -0.23 -25.13
C SER A 85 -35.84 -0.88 -25.15
N GLN A 86 -36.08 -1.89 -24.32
CA GLN A 86 -37.40 -2.56 -24.22
C GLN A 86 -38.46 -1.63 -23.62
N LEU A 87 -38.07 -0.70 -22.76
CA LEU A 87 -38.95 0.28 -22.13
C LEU A 87 -39.19 1.53 -23.02
N GLY A 88 -38.49 1.66 -24.15
CA GLY A 88 -38.57 2.82 -25.03
C GLY A 88 -37.92 4.08 -24.46
N ASP A 89 -36.96 3.93 -23.53
CA ASP A 89 -36.24 5.07 -22.95
C ASP A 89 -35.31 5.75 -23.97
N GLU A 90 -35.41 7.06 -24.09
CA GLU A 90 -34.62 7.82 -25.08
C GLU A 90 -33.12 7.81 -24.83
N ARG A 91 -32.65 7.52 -23.57
CA ARG A 91 -31.22 7.39 -23.24
C ARG A 91 -30.48 6.36 -24.08
N VAL A 92 -31.21 5.38 -24.65
CA VAL A 92 -30.66 4.32 -25.54
C VAL A 92 -29.99 4.90 -26.78
N ARG A 93 -30.41 6.08 -27.24
CA ARG A 93 -29.88 6.73 -28.44
C ARG A 93 -28.42 7.15 -28.31
N ASP A 94 -27.97 7.41 -27.08
CA ASP A 94 -26.58 7.75 -26.79
C ASP A 94 -25.92 6.62 -26.00
N ILE A 95 -24.96 5.94 -26.64
CA ILE A 95 -24.22 4.82 -26.08
C ILE A 95 -23.38 5.22 -24.84
N HIS A 96 -22.95 6.50 -24.76
CA HIS A 96 -22.15 7.02 -23.66
C HIS A 96 -22.89 6.94 -22.31
N ASN A 97 -24.22 6.92 -22.30
CA ASN A 97 -25.01 6.75 -21.08
C ASN A 97 -24.80 5.38 -20.43
N TYR A 98 -24.23 4.42 -21.14
CA TYR A 98 -24.00 3.04 -20.69
C TYR A 98 -22.50 2.71 -20.57
N ILE A 99 -21.64 3.68 -20.69
CA ILE A 99 -20.19 3.55 -20.44
C ILE A 99 -19.88 4.00 -19.02
N VAL A 100 -19.50 3.06 -18.18
CA VAL A 100 -19.01 3.34 -16.81
C VAL A 100 -17.51 3.53 -16.86
N LYS A 101 -17.05 4.74 -16.61
CA LYS A 101 -15.62 5.10 -16.68
C LYS A 101 -14.85 4.49 -15.51
N GLY A 102 -13.80 3.71 -15.81
CA GLY A 102 -12.85 3.18 -14.83
C GLY A 102 -11.86 4.25 -14.34
N VAL A 103 -11.01 3.87 -13.39
CA VAL A 103 -10.07 4.80 -12.75
C VAL A 103 -8.99 5.33 -13.70
N LEU A 104 -8.52 4.49 -14.65
CA LEU A 104 -7.58 4.91 -15.70
C LEU A 104 -8.21 5.95 -16.63
N TRP A 105 -9.48 5.75 -17.02
CA TRP A 105 -10.20 6.75 -17.79
C TRP A 105 -10.27 8.08 -17.05
N GLN A 106 -10.65 8.04 -15.76
CA GLN A 106 -10.71 9.25 -14.94
C GLN A 106 -9.34 9.96 -14.88
N ALA A 107 -8.26 9.18 -14.65
CA ALA A 107 -6.90 9.70 -14.62
C ALA A 107 -6.48 10.33 -15.95
N PHE A 108 -6.80 9.70 -17.09
CA PHE A 108 -6.39 10.19 -18.41
C PHE A 108 -7.20 11.43 -18.84
N THR A 109 -8.44 11.54 -18.39
CA THR A 109 -9.29 12.71 -18.76
C THR A 109 -9.31 13.80 -17.71
N ALA A 110 -8.56 13.66 -16.63
CA ALA A 110 -8.46 14.65 -15.57
C ALA A 110 -8.02 16.03 -16.13
N PRO A 111 -8.58 17.14 -15.60
CA PRO A 111 -8.24 18.49 -16.07
C PRO A 111 -6.82 18.95 -15.67
N GLU A 112 -6.23 18.30 -14.67
CA GLU A 112 -4.90 18.56 -14.10
C GLU A 112 -4.15 17.25 -13.87
N PRO A 113 -2.82 17.29 -13.69
CA PRO A 113 -2.04 16.10 -13.34
C PRO A 113 -2.53 15.44 -12.04
N VAL A 114 -2.61 14.13 -12.02
CA VAL A 114 -3.08 13.35 -10.86
C VAL A 114 -2.05 12.30 -10.44
N VAL A 115 -2.10 11.88 -9.18
CA VAL A 115 -1.47 10.65 -8.72
C VAL A 115 -2.48 9.52 -8.87
N LEU A 116 -2.08 8.45 -9.56
CA LEU A 116 -2.88 7.23 -9.72
C LEU A 116 -2.24 6.10 -8.91
N LEU A 117 -2.92 5.65 -7.87
CA LEU A 117 -2.52 4.48 -7.09
C LEU A 117 -3.19 3.22 -7.64
N ILE A 118 -2.40 2.23 -8.03
CA ILE A 118 -2.85 0.85 -8.30
C ILE A 118 -2.36 0.00 -7.12
N ASP A 119 -3.25 -0.26 -6.18
CA ASP A 119 -2.90 -0.87 -4.89
C ASP A 119 -3.03 -2.38 -4.93
N GLU A 120 -2.00 -3.09 -4.43
CA GLU A 120 -1.91 -4.54 -4.31
C GLU A 120 -2.09 -5.29 -5.66
N ILE A 121 -1.33 -4.86 -6.67
CA ILE A 121 -1.42 -5.41 -8.05
C ILE A 121 -1.26 -6.93 -8.12
N ASP A 122 -0.51 -7.52 -7.19
CA ASP A 122 -0.23 -8.95 -7.10
C ASP A 122 -1.40 -9.78 -6.53
N LYS A 123 -2.51 -9.15 -6.13
CA LYS A 123 -3.74 -9.87 -5.78
C LYS A 123 -4.49 -10.42 -6.99
N ALA A 124 -4.44 -9.72 -8.11
CA ALA A 124 -5.10 -10.15 -9.35
C ALA A 124 -4.43 -11.38 -9.98
N ASP A 125 -4.98 -11.83 -11.08
CA ASP A 125 -4.38 -12.89 -11.89
C ASP A 125 -3.05 -12.43 -12.47
N ILE A 126 -2.16 -13.39 -12.79
CA ILE A 126 -0.79 -13.13 -13.27
C ILE A 126 -0.76 -12.33 -14.59
N GLU A 127 -1.80 -12.44 -15.41
CA GLU A 127 -1.92 -11.70 -16.68
C GLU A 127 -2.34 -10.25 -16.49
N PHE A 128 -2.98 -9.90 -15.37
CA PHE A 128 -3.51 -8.57 -15.11
C PHE A 128 -2.49 -7.43 -15.32
N PRO A 129 -1.23 -7.52 -14.80
CA PRO A 129 -0.23 -6.50 -15.06
C PRO A 129 0.13 -6.38 -16.54
N ASN A 130 0.18 -7.51 -17.28
CA ASN A 130 0.48 -7.52 -18.71
C ASN A 130 -0.63 -6.85 -19.52
N ASP A 131 -1.89 -7.07 -19.13
CA ASP A 131 -3.07 -6.48 -19.79
C ASP A 131 -3.10 -4.94 -19.66
N LEU A 132 -2.38 -4.36 -18.70
CA LEU A 132 -2.27 -2.91 -18.51
C LEU A 132 -1.02 -2.29 -19.14
N LEU A 133 -0.11 -3.11 -19.70
CA LEU A 133 1.19 -2.63 -20.17
C LEU A 133 1.08 -1.54 -21.22
N ARG A 134 0.22 -1.73 -22.22
CA ARG A 134 0.06 -0.79 -23.33
C ARG A 134 -0.52 0.54 -22.84
N GLU A 135 -1.53 0.47 -22.02
CA GLU A 135 -2.26 1.61 -21.50
C GLU A 135 -1.36 2.48 -20.60
N LEU A 136 -0.53 1.82 -19.77
CA LEU A 136 0.43 2.53 -18.91
C LEU A 136 1.66 3.08 -19.66
N ASP A 137 2.06 2.44 -20.77
CA ASP A 137 3.16 2.93 -21.60
C ASP A 137 2.72 4.11 -22.48
N ARG A 138 1.61 3.91 -23.21
CA ARG A 138 1.10 4.84 -24.21
C ARG A 138 0.22 5.94 -23.62
N MET A 139 -0.33 5.70 -22.43
CA MET A 139 -1.32 6.56 -21.79
C MET A 139 -2.53 6.80 -22.68
N GLU A 140 -2.97 5.73 -23.36
CA GLU A 140 -4.12 5.72 -24.27
C GLU A 140 -4.78 4.35 -24.29
N PHE A 141 -6.09 4.31 -24.54
CA PHE A 141 -6.82 3.09 -24.82
C PHE A 141 -8.01 3.35 -25.75
N TYR A 142 -8.48 2.29 -26.40
CA TYR A 142 -9.58 2.36 -27.35
C TYR A 142 -10.89 1.88 -26.72
N VAL A 143 -11.97 2.63 -26.93
CA VAL A 143 -13.33 2.30 -26.49
C VAL A 143 -14.08 1.72 -27.67
N TYR A 144 -14.33 0.42 -27.64
CA TYR A 144 -14.90 -0.32 -28.79
C TYR A 144 -16.33 0.10 -29.12
N GLU A 145 -17.14 0.38 -28.12
CA GLU A 145 -18.55 0.71 -28.25
C GLU A 145 -18.78 2.09 -28.87
N THR A 146 -17.95 3.07 -28.51
CA THR A 146 -18.01 4.44 -29.03
C THR A 146 -17.07 4.66 -30.20
N ARG A 147 -16.12 3.74 -30.43
CA ARG A 147 -15.04 3.84 -31.43
C ARG A 147 -14.14 5.05 -31.21
N GLU A 148 -13.92 5.42 -29.98
CA GLU A 148 -13.10 6.56 -29.59
C GLU A 148 -11.78 6.11 -28.96
N MET A 149 -10.75 6.93 -29.18
CA MET A 149 -9.48 6.80 -28.48
C MET A 149 -9.46 7.74 -27.30
N VAL A 150 -9.29 7.21 -26.10
CA VAL A 150 -9.04 8.01 -24.89
C VAL A 150 -7.53 8.16 -24.73
N VAL A 151 -7.04 9.40 -24.76
CA VAL A 151 -5.62 9.75 -24.60
C VAL A 151 -5.47 10.63 -23.39
N ALA A 152 -4.43 10.40 -22.59
CA ALA A 152 -4.18 11.17 -21.38
C ALA A 152 -3.88 12.64 -21.74
N LYS A 153 -4.66 13.55 -21.17
CA LYS A 153 -4.44 15.01 -21.27
C LYS A 153 -3.16 15.41 -20.53
N HIS A 154 -2.99 14.86 -19.36
CA HIS A 154 -1.80 14.97 -18.53
C HIS A 154 -1.34 13.57 -18.15
N ARG A 155 -0.03 13.33 -18.22
CA ARG A 155 0.51 12.03 -17.79
C ARG A 155 0.39 11.90 -16.28
N PRO A 156 -0.38 10.95 -15.74
CA PRO A 156 -0.48 10.75 -14.31
C PRO A 156 0.83 10.21 -13.71
N LEU A 157 1.14 10.55 -12.46
CA LEU A 157 2.13 9.82 -11.69
C LEU A 157 1.50 8.51 -11.22
N VAL A 158 1.88 7.40 -11.82
CA VAL A 158 1.35 6.08 -11.46
C VAL A 158 2.22 5.46 -10.36
N ILE A 159 1.62 5.18 -9.21
CA ILE A 159 2.24 4.45 -8.10
C ILE A 159 1.54 3.10 -8.00
N ILE A 160 2.33 2.03 -7.99
CA ILE A 160 1.84 0.65 -7.97
C ILE A 160 2.41 -0.02 -6.74
N THR A 161 1.57 -0.66 -5.92
CA THR A 161 2.03 -1.39 -4.74
C THR A 161 1.91 -2.90 -4.93
N SER A 162 2.81 -3.64 -4.28
CA SER A 162 2.78 -5.10 -4.21
C SER A 162 3.29 -5.57 -2.85
N ASN A 163 2.60 -6.55 -2.27
CA ASN A 163 2.99 -7.22 -1.03
C ASN A 163 3.91 -8.43 -1.26
N ASN A 164 4.31 -8.65 -2.50
CA ASN A 164 5.15 -9.77 -2.92
C ASN A 164 4.47 -11.15 -2.71
N GLU A 165 3.13 -11.19 -2.80
CA GLU A 165 2.36 -12.44 -2.70
C GLU A 165 2.54 -13.30 -3.95
N LYS A 166 2.66 -12.65 -5.12
CA LYS A 166 2.93 -13.28 -6.41
C LYS A 166 4.04 -12.54 -7.15
N GLU A 167 4.76 -13.26 -8.00
CA GLU A 167 5.73 -12.66 -8.90
C GLU A 167 5.03 -11.88 -10.02
N LEU A 168 5.57 -10.71 -10.33
CA LEU A 168 5.10 -9.89 -11.44
C LEU A 168 5.87 -10.22 -12.72
N PRO A 169 5.23 -10.18 -13.90
CA PRO A 169 5.89 -10.48 -15.17
C PRO A 169 7.09 -9.56 -15.46
N ASP A 170 8.17 -10.12 -15.99
CA ASP A 170 9.39 -9.37 -16.35
C ASP A 170 9.11 -8.20 -17.31
N ALA A 171 8.18 -8.40 -18.25
CA ALA A 171 7.79 -7.36 -19.20
C ALA A 171 7.19 -6.14 -18.50
N PHE A 172 6.44 -6.36 -17.42
CA PHE A 172 5.87 -5.30 -16.58
C PHE A 172 6.96 -4.62 -15.73
N LEU A 173 7.82 -5.42 -15.08
CA LEU A 173 8.89 -4.90 -14.24
C LEU A 173 9.83 -3.95 -14.98
N ARG A 174 10.19 -4.26 -16.25
CA ARG A 174 11.05 -3.43 -17.09
C ARG A 174 10.48 -2.05 -17.44
N ARG A 175 9.18 -1.87 -17.33
CA ARG A 175 8.47 -0.60 -17.60
C ARG A 175 8.31 0.27 -16.38
N CYS A 176 8.52 -0.29 -15.18
CA CYS A 176 8.41 0.40 -13.93
C CYS A 176 9.77 0.91 -13.43
N PHE A 177 9.78 1.99 -12.68
CA PHE A 177 10.86 2.27 -11.76
C PHE A 177 10.58 1.48 -10.48
N PHE A 178 11.51 0.60 -10.10
CA PHE A 178 11.32 -0.32 -8.99
C PHE A 178 11.97 0.21 -7.71
N HIS A 179 11.24 0.13 -6.59
CA HIS A 179 11.79 0.37 -5.27
C HIS A 179 11.25 -0.66 -4.26
N TYR A 180 12.13 -1.18 -3.42
CA TYR A 180 11.78 -2.09 -2.35
C TYR A 180 11.84 -1.38 -1.00
N ILE A 181 10.70 -1.22 -0.33
CA ILE A 181 10.63 -0.70 1.03
C ILE A 181 11.04 -1.83 1.98
N LYS A 182 12.22 -1.69 2.58
CA LYS A 182 12.67 -2.57 3.66
C LYS A 182 11.82 -2.34 4.90
N PHE A 183 11.65 -3.40 5.69
CA PHE A 183 11.02 -3.22 6.99
C PHE A 183 11.85 -2.22 7.81
N PRO A 184 11.23 -1.24 8.50
CA PRO A 184 11.95 -0.23 9.24
C PRO A 184 12.89 -0.85 10.27
N ASP A 185 14.09 -0.31 10.41
CA ASP A 185 14.96 -0.59 11.55
C ASP A 185 14.46 0.11 12.81
N ARG A 186 15.12 -0.11 13.94
CA ARG A 186 14.68 0.43 15.23
C ARG A 186 14.66 1.96 15.25
N GLU A 187 15.61 2.61 14.58
CA GLU A 187 15.73 4.07 14.53
C GLU A 187 14.60 4.66 13.69
N THR A 188 14.41 4.13 12.48
CA THR A 188 13.31 4.53 11.59
C THR A 188 11.95 4.27 12.24
N MET A 189 11.78 3.12 12.92
CA MET A 189 10.54 2.80 13.62
C MET A 189 10.28 3.78 14.77
N ALA A 190 11.31 4.20 15.51
CA ALA A 190 11.17 5.21 16.55
C ALA A 190 10.73 6.56 15.97
N GLU A 191 11.23 6.94 14.79
CA GLU A 191 10.77 8.14 14.08
C GLU A 191 9.31 8.03 13.65
N ILE A 192 8.91 6.89 13.08
CA ILE A 192 7.51 6.60 12.72
C ILE A 192 6.60 6.75 13.95
N VAL A 193 6.98 6.15 15.07
CA VAL A 193 6.20 6.25 16.32
C VAL A 193 6.08 7.68 16.79
N LYS A 194 7.15 8.50 16.72
CA LYS A 194 7.09 9.92 17.11
C LYS A 194 6.13 10.73 16.27
N VAL A 195 6.01 10.42 14.98
CA VAL A 195 5.01 11.04 14.09
C VAL A 195 3.59 10.71 14.55
N HIS A 196 3.31 9.44 14.86
CA HIS A 196 1.96 9.01 15.25
C HIS A 196 1.62 9.32 16.71
N TYR A 197 2.62 9.26 17.61
CA TYR A 197 2.46 9.42 19.06
C TYR A 197 3.50 10.38 19.64
N PRO A 198 3.42 11.69 19.34
CA PRO A 198 4.45 12.66 19.72
C PRO A 198 4.60 12.86 21.24
N ARG A 199 3.61 12.41 22.03
CA ARG A 199 3.61 12.50 23.50
C ARG A 199 4.00 11.19 24.20
N LEU A 200 4.41 10.16 23.47
CA LEU A 200 4.79 8.87 24.04
C LEU A 200 6.07 9.02 24.86
N LYS A 201 6.06 8.48 26.10
CA LYS A 201 7.23 8.48 26.97
C LYS A 201 8.34 7.64 26.36
N GLN A 202 9.57 8.16 26.39
CA GLN A 202 10.74 7.51 25.78
C GLN A 202 11.04 6.13 26.39
N GLU A 203 10.77 5.94 27.69
CA GLU A 203 10.94 4.67 28.40
C GLU A 203 10.03 3.58 27.81
N LEU A 204 8.74 3.92 27.62
CA LEU A 204 7.77 2.99 27.04
C LEU A 204 8.09 2.70 25.57
N LEU A 205 8.51 3.71 24.80
CA LEU A 205 8.93 3.52 23.42
C LEU A 205 10.12 2.56 23.32
N SER A 206 11.16 2.75 24.12
CA SER A 206 12.35 1.88 24.10
C SER A 206 12.01 0.44 24.49
N ALA A 207 11.21 0.24 25.53
CA ALA A 207 10.79 -1.08 25.98
C ALA A 207 9.93 -1.78 24.92
N ALA A 208 8.98 -1.05 24.31
CA ALA A 208 8.11 -1.58 23.29
C ALA A 208 8.86 -1.94 22.01
N LEU A 209 9.79 -1.11 21.56
CA LEU A 209 10.66 -1.41 20.41
C LEU A 209 11.47 -2.69 20.65
N GLN A 210 12.08 -2.81 21.84
CA GLN A 210 12.86 -4.01 22.18
C GLN A 210 11.96 -5.26 22.09
N SER A 211 10.83 -5.24 22.80
CA SER A 211 9.88 -6.38 22.80
C SER A 211 9.36 -6.71 21.41
N PHE A 212 9.03 -5.72 20.60
CA PHE A 212 8.53 -5.90 19.25
C PHE A 212 9.55 -6.58 18.32
N TYR A 213 10.80 -6.11 18.31
CA TYR A 213 11.84 -6.72 17.48
C TYR A 213 12.23 -8.11 18.00
N ASP A 214 12.23 -8.32 19.32
CA ASP A 214 12.45 -9.65 19.90
C ASP A 214 11.37 -10.65 19.42
N VAL A 215 10.11 -10.20 19.33
CA VAL A 215 9.02 -11.00 18.74
C VAL A 215 9.30 -11.31 17.26
N ARG A 216 9.69 -10.30 16.47
CA ARG A 216 9.95 -10.49 15.03
C ARG A 216 11.15 -11.39 14.73
N ASP A 217 12.12 -11.44 15.62
CA ASP A 217 13.37 -12.20 15.47
C ASP A 217 13.26 -13.64 15.97
N ILE A 218 12.08 -14.06 16.52
CA ILE A 218 11.86 -15.43 16.96
C ILE A 218 11.94 -16.39 15.77
N PRO A 219 12.85 -17.39 15.83
CA PRO A 219 12.94 -18.39 14.78
C PRO A 219 11.63 -19.19 14.65
N GLY A 220 11.15 -19.31 13.41
CA GLY A 220 9.96 -20.09 13.10
C GLY A 220 8.63 -19.34 13.22
N ILE A 221 8.65 -18.03 13.51
CA ILE A 221 7.43 -17.20 13.43
C ILE A 221 6.95 -17.16 11.99
N LYS A 222 5.67 -17.48 11.77
CA LYS A 222 5.08 -17.56 10.43
C LYS A 222 4.66 -16.18 9.91
N LYS A 223 4.07 -15.39 10.80
CA LYS A 223 3.62 -14.03 10.46
C LYS A 223 4.28 -13.02 11.38
N LYS A 224 5.35 -12.41 10.87
CA LYS A 224 6.04 -11.32 11.58
C LYS A 224 5.09 -10.13 11.72
N PRO A 225 4.96 -9.54 12.94
CA PRO A 225 4.13 -8.36 13.11
C PRO A 225 4.62 -7.18 12.30
N SER A 226 3.69 -6.44 11.72
CA SER A 226 3.93 -5.28 10.86
C SER A 226 4.04 -3.98 11.64
N THR A 227 4.41 -2.88 10.95
CA THR A 227 4.42 -1.53 11.53
C THR A 227 3.04 -1.12 12.03
N SER A 228 1.98 -1.40 11.28
CA SER A 228 0.60 -1.07 11.69
C SER A 228 0.22 -1.81 12.97
N GLU A 229 0.55 -3.11 13.08
CA GLU A 229 0.29 -3.92 14.28
C GLU A 229 1.10 -3.41 15.48
N PHE A 230 2.31 -2.89 15.25
CA PHE A 230 3.10 -2.24 16.32
C PHE A 230 2.46 -0.94 16.81
N LEU A 231 2.01 -0.09 15.91
CA LEU A 231 1.32 1.15 16.26
C LEU A 231 0.01 0.88 17.03
N ASP A 232 -0.76 -0.11 16.58
CA ASP A 232 -1.98 -0.54 17.28
C ASP A 232 -1.66 -1.06 18.69
N TRP A 233 -0.61 -1.87 18.81
CA TRP A 233 -0.17 -2.38 20.10
C TRP A 233 0.26 -1.25 21.05
N LEU A 234 1.04 -0.28 20.57
CA LEU A 234 1.40 0.91 21.36
C LEU A 234 0.19 1.70 21.82
N LYS A 235 -0.80 1.86 20.95
CA LYS A 235 -2.06 2.52 21.30
C LYS A 235 -2.78 1.80 22.44
N LEU A 236 -2.81 0.47 22.40
CA LEU A 236 -3.41 -0.33 23.48
C LEU A 236 -2.60 -0.25 24.77
N LEU A 237 -1.25 -0.30 24.71
CA LEU A 237 -0.42 -0.14 25.90
C LEU A 237 -0.65 1.20 26.62
N MET A 238 -0.83 2.28 25.83
CA MET A 238 -1.14 3.61 26.37
C MET A 238 -2.56 3.68 26.95
N ALA A 239 -3.53 3.05 26.29
CA ALA A 239 -4.93 3.07 26.72
C ALA A 239 -5.16 2.32 28.04
N GLU A 240 -4.40 1.26 28.26
CA GLU A 240 -4.47 0.40 29.45
C GLU A 240 -3.41 0.79 30.51
N ASP A 241 -2.75 1.95 30.35
CA ASP A 241 -1.71 2.44 31.25
C ASP A 241 -0.63 1.40 31.61
N ILE A 242 -0.26 0.54 30.63
CA ILE A 242 0.76 -0.50 30.82
C ILE A 242 2.15 0.16 30.96
N PRO A 243 2.84 -0.02 32.09
CA PRO A 243 4.15 0.59 32.31
C PRO A 243 5.26 -0.13 31.53
N ALA A 244 6.36 0.59 31.25
CA ALA A 244 7.51 0.05 30.52
C ALA A 244 8.11 -1.20 31.20
N GLU A 245 8.09 -1.26 32.53
CA GLU A 245 8.59 -2.38 33.33
C GLU A 245 7.85 -3.68 33.05
N ALA A 246 6.57 -3.62 32.66
CA ALA A 246 5.78 -4.81 32.30
C ALA A 246 6.24 -5.44 30.97
N LEU A 247 7.00 -4.70 30.16
CA LEU A 247 7.55 -5.19 28.88
C LEU A 247 8.96 -5.79 29.06
N HIS A 248 9.61 -5.55 30.19
CA HIS A 248 10.94 -6.10 30.48
C HIS A 248 10.86 -7.41 31.27
N SER A 249 11.64 -8.38 30.84
CA SER A 249 11.93 -9.55 31.68
C SER A 249 12.99 -9.19 32.70
N LYS A 250 12.74 -9.45 33.99
CA LYS A 250 13.76 -9.31 35.06
C LYS A 250 14.99 -10.23 34.86
N ASP A 251 14.88 -11.23 33.97
CA ASP A 251 15.89 -12.30 33.81
C ASP A 251 16.42 -12.44 32.37
N ASN A 252 16.35 -11.43 31.50
CA ASN A 252 16.72 -11.52 30.06
C ASN A 252 16.03 -12.67 29.29
N LYS A 253 14.85 -13.11 29.72
CA LYS A 253 14.11 -14.21 29.12
C LYS A 253 12.94 -13.66 28.31
N THR A 254 12.57 -14.40 27.25
CA THR A 254 11.42 -14.08 26.43
C THR A 254 10.14 -14.00 27.28
N VAL A 255 9.53 -12.83 27.31
CA VAL A 255 8.25 -12.58 27.99
C VAL A 255 7.18 -12.46 26.92
N VAL A 256 6.00 -13.08 27.12
CA VAL A 256 4.84 -12.76 26.28
C VAL A 256 4.47 -11.31 26.55
N PRO A 257 4.58 -10.45 25.53
CA PRO A 257 4.20 -9.06 25.73
C PRO A 257 2.71 -8.98 26.09
N PRO A 258 2.32 -8.09 27.02
CA PRO A 258 0.92 -7.86 27.31
C PRO A 258 0.20 -7.46 26.01
N LEU A 259 -1.07 -7.86 25.88
CA LEU A 259 -1.88 -7.56 24.69
C LEU A 259 -1.27 -8.09 23.37
N HIS A 260 -0.52 -9.19 23.43
CA HIS A 260 0.18 -9.82 22.30
C HIS A 260 -0.73 -10.16 21.11
N GLY A 261 -2.05 -10.30 21.33
CA GLY A 261 -3.02 -10.47 20.24
C GLY A 261 -3.06 -9.30 19.25
N ALA A 262 -2.50 -8.14 19.60
CA ALA A 262 -2.27 -7.06 18.65
C ALA A 262 -1.13 -7.37 17.68
N LEU A 263 -0.08 -8.06 18.15
CA LEU A 263 1.13 -8.40 17.38
C LEU A 263 1.06 -9.75 16.69
N LEU A 264 0.52 -10.79 17.38
CA LEU A 264 0.46 -12.16 16.87
C LEU A 264 -0.92 -12.44 16.27
N LYS A 265 -0.97 -12.63 14.96
CA LYS A 265 -2.20 -12.87 14.19
C LYS A 265 -2.32 -14.32 13.66
N ASN A 266 -1.50 -15.23 14.18
CA ASN A 266 -1.48 -16.64 13.79
C ASN A 266 -1.45 -17.49 15.05
N GLU A 267 -2.37 -18.46 15.15
CA GLU A 267 -2.50 -19.36 16.29
C GLU A 267 -1.22 -20.15 16.56
N GLN A 268 -0.54 -20.61 15.51
CA GLN A 268 0.71 -21.35 15.62
C GLN A 268 1.85 -20.51 16.20
N ASP A 269 1.84 -19.19 15.91
CA ASP A 269 2.81 -18.26 16.48
C ASP A 269 2.55 -18.03 17.96
N VAL A 270 1.28 -17.95 18.39
CA VAL A 270 0.91 -17.89 19.81
C VAL A 270 1.38 -19.15 20.55
N HIS A 271 1.12 -20.33 20.02
CA HIS A 271 1.59 -21.58 20.61
C HIS A 271 3.12 -21.74 20.63
N LEU A 272 3.81 -21.21 19.61
CA LEU A 272 5.27 -21.16 19.60
C LEU A 272 5.78 -20.33 20.78
N PHE A 273 5.19 -19.15 20.99
CA PHE A 273 5.50 -18.27 22.10
C PHE A 273 5.28 -18.93 23.46
N GLU A 274 4.13 -19.55 23.68
CA GLU A 274 3.81 -20.26 24.92
C GLU A 274 4.80 -21.39 25.22
N ARG A 275 5.21 -22.13 24.20
CA ARG A 275 6.22 -23.19 24.34
C ARG A 275 7.58 -22.64 24.76
N LEU A 276 8.04 -21.56 24.13
CA LEU A 276 9.32 -20.90 24.48
C LEU A 276 9.32 -20.42 25.94
N LEU A 277 8.19 -19.88 26.40
CA LEU A 277 8.03 -19.49 27.81
C LEU A 277 8.11 -20.68 28.76
N ASN A 278 7.42 -21.79 28.47
CA ASN A 278 7.42 -22.96 29.30
C ASN A 278 8.82 -23.60 29.38
N MET A 279 9.55 -23.64 28.24
CA MET A 279 10.93 -24.13 28.21
C MET A 279 11.86 -23.23 29.07
N SER A 280 11.65 -21.91 29.02
CA SER A 280 12.43 -20.98 29.85
C SER A 280 12.13 -21.11 31.36
N ARG A 281 10.93 -21.59 31.73
CA ARG A 281 10.54 -21.84 33.12
C ARG A 281 11.04 -23.21 33.63
N MET A 282 11.14 -24.22 32.76
CA MET A 282 11.60 -25.59 33.13
C MET A 282 13.13 -25.66 33.31
N ASN A 283 13.89 -24.71 32.76
CA ASN A 283 15.35 -24.63 32.94
C ASN A 283 15.75 -23.84 34.21
N ARG A 284 14.82 -23.74 35.16
CA ARG A 284 15.05 -23.31 36.54
C ARG A 284 15.07 -24.51 37.46
#